data_a16b20b6ec8a51c3ca9e6e28373c1c0c
#
_entry.id   a16b20b6ec8a51c3ca9e6e28373c1c0c
#
_cell.length_a   1.000
_cell.length_b   1.000
_cell.length_c   1.000
_cell.angle_alpha   90.00
_cell.angle_beta   90.00
_cell.angle_gamma   90.00
#
_symmetry.space_group_name_H-M   'P 1'
#
loop_
_entity.id
_entity.type
_entity.pdbx_description
1 polymer ?
#
loop_
_entity_poly.entity_id
_entity_poly.type
_entity_poly.pdbx_seq_one_letter_code
_entity_poly.pdbx_strand_id
1 'polypeptide(L)'
;MHLVLSLLLLLSAEPAQSKLPIELREGLAIRGVTRGGRVPFPLDAVQYAIVAGTFAKPEGGAEIEFGEAKRIWERLVAEEDGSIRGSAFSGGYAYFEVERPQREIAILEATGHGMAYVNGEPLAGDPYGYGYSKLPVDLKEGPNALLFASGRGNFRAKLTPPPASAFFNLSDATLPDLLEGDSAPNWAGVILVNATRSPLTGLVVRTQVEGGKAADTETPSARTPLDLQGGDSNRSLRYDRRFDGRPQAHADPLRSNARLPEAQLRVRGPRQTRKVTFLSQIDGSVQYYALNPATDDAPGKALILSTHGASVEAIGQADAYSPKPWANLVAPTNRRPYGFDWEDWGRKDALEVLEHASQKLQADRSRTYVTGHSMGGHGAWYLGLTFPDLFSAMAPSAGWVSFFSYAGGQRIEPSTGIADLFSRAANPSDTLGLVRNSSKQNVYILHGDKDDNVPVREARSMNVGAGSDRQDVPISRAARSGPLVGW
;
A
#
# COMPACT_ATOMS: atom_id res chain seq x y z
N MET A 1 4.16 -5.16 -25.68
CA MET A 1 5.61 -4.91 -25.61
C MET A 1 6.14 -5.44 -24.28
N HIS A 2 7.22 -6.21 -24.32
CA HIS A 2 7.75 -6.87 -23.14
C HIS A 2 9.01 -6.14 -22.63
N LEU A 3 9.12 -5.96 -21.33
CA LEU A 3 10.33 -5.51 -20.65
C LEU A 3 11.10 -6.75 -20.17
N VAL A 4 12.33 -6.93 -20.64
CA VAL A 4 13.21 -8.03 -20.24
C VAL A 4 14.19 -7.50 -19.19
N LEU A 5 14.25 -8.19 -18.04
CA LEU A 5 15.18 -7.88 -16.96
C LEU A 5 16.19 -9.03 -16.80
N SER A 6 17.47 -8.71 -16.78
CA SER A 6 18.53 -9.67 -16.50
C SER A 6 19.39 -9.19 -15.34
N LEU A 7 19.74 -10.14 -14.47
CA LEU A 7 20.66 -9.92 -13.36
C LEU A 7 21.95 -10.70 -13.66
N LEU A 8 23.08 -9.99 -13.79
CA LEU A 8 24.37 -10.60 -13.94
C LEU A 8 24.92 -10.96 -12.55
N LEU A 9 24.80 -12.23 -12.20
CA LEU A 9 25.37 -12.82 -10.99
C LEU A 9 26.40 -13.90 -11.38
N LEU A 10 27.63 -13.71 -10.97
CA LEU A 10 28.66 -14.74 -10.94
C LEU A 10 28.61 -15.44 -9.57
N LEU A 11 27.69 -16.40 -9.40
CA LEU A 11 27.63 -17.22 -8.20
C LEU A 11 27.32 -18.66 -8.56
N SER A 12 28.27 -19.53 -8.33
CA SER A 12 28.13 -20.99 -8.38
C SER A 12 28.06 -21.55 -6.95
N ALA A 13 26.91 -22.03 -6.54
CA ALA A 13 26.76 -23.07 -5.51
C ALA A 13 25.38 -23.70 -5.65
N GLU A 14 25.33 -24.99 -5.89
CA GLU A 14 24.08 -25.77 -5.81
C GLU A 14 23.57 -25.79 -4.36
N PRO A 15 22.31 -25.45 -4.08
CA PRO A 15 21.74 -25.56 -2.76
C PRO A 15 21.50 -27.05 -2.41
N ALA A 16 21.86 -27.44 -1.18
CA ALA A 16 21.44 -28.69 -0.59
C ALA A 16 19.90 -28.85 -0.67
N GLN A 17 19.40 -30.07 -0.89
CA GLN A 17 17.96 -30.37 -1.02
C GLN A 17 17.17 -29.86 0.20
N SER A 18 16.58 -28.71 0.08
CA SER A 18 15.62 -28.15 1.04
C SER A 18 14.29 -28.92 0.93
N LYS A 19 13.69 -29.31 2.09
CA LYS A 19 12.33 -29.87 2.12
C LYS A 19 11.22 -28.79 1.90
N LEU A 20 11.56 -27.65 1.35
CA LEU A 20 10.59 -26.63 0.93
C LEU A 20 9.94 -27.04 -0.42
N PRO A 21 8.69 -26.66 -0.73
CA PRO A 21 7.86 -25.72 0.02
C PRO A 21 7.16 -26.32 1.25
N ILE A 22 6.85 -25.47 2.23
CA ILE A 22 6.03 -25.79 3.40
C ILE A 22 4.81 -24.86 3.40
N GLU A 23 3.61 -25.40 3.31
CA GLU A 23 2.38 -24.65 3.53
C GLU A 23 2.07 -24.60 5.03
N LEU A 24 1.68 -23.42 5.54
CA LEU A 24 1.30 -23.25 6.94
C LEU A 24 -0.19 -23.58 7.09
N ARG A 25 -0.48 -24.83 7.43
CA ARG A 25 -1.84 -25.36 7.48
C ARG A 25 -2.41 -25.54 8.88
N GLU A 26 -1.55 -25.85 9.86
CA GLU A 26 -1.96 -26.08 11.23
C GLU A 26 -1.16 -25.21 12.19
N GLY A 27 -1.87 -24.60 13.15
CA GLY A 27 -1.28 -23.71 14.12
C GLY A 27 -2.26 -23.34 15.23
N LEU A 28 -2.07 -22.18 15.82
CA LEU A 28 -2.94 -21.61 16.83
C LEU A 28 -3.44 -20.25 16.37
N ALA A 29 -4.66 -19.88 16.78
CA ALA A 29 -5.22 -18.56 16.55
C ALA A 29 -5.77 -17.97 17.84
N ILE A 30 -5.68 -16.64 17.95
CA ILE A 30 -6.34 -15.87 18.98
C ILE A 30 -7.14 -14.75 18.32
N ARG A 31 -8.37 -14.50 18.79
CA ARG A 31 -9.25 -13.46 18.24
C ARG A 31 -9.43 -12.30 19.21
N GLY A 32 -9.72 -11.13 18.67
CA GLY A 32 -10.21 -9.99 19.45
C GLY A 32 -9.22 -9.47 20.49
N VAL A 33 -7.92 -9.58 20.22
CA VAL A 33 -6.84 -9.00 21.04
C VAL A 33 -6.37 -7.65 20.51
N THR A 34 -6.99 -7.18 19.41
CA THR A 34 -6.82 -5.83 18.86
C THR A 34 -8.14 -5.08 18.92
N ARG A 35 -8.10 -3.82 19.29
CA ARG A 35 -9.26 -2.93 19.34
C ARG A 35 -8.93 -1.62 18.65
N GLY A 36 -9.89 -1.11 17.88
CA GLY A 36 -9.72 0.14 17.16
C GLY A 36 -8.87 0.01 15.92
N GLY A 37 -9.04 -1.05 15.11
CA GLY A 37 -8.22 -1.33 13.92
C GLY A 37 -8.18 -0.26 12.83
N ARG A 38 -8.91 0.85 12.99
CA ARG A 38 -8.89 2.02 12.10
C ARG A 38 -8.65 3.31 12.88
N VAL A 39 -8.01 3.22 14.03
CA VAL A 39 -7.61 4.40 14.81
C VAL A 39 -6.09 4.54 14.75
N PRO A 40 -5.55 5.77 14.93
CA PRO A 40 -4.10 6.00 14.89
C PRO A 40 -3.30 5.15 15.90
N PHE A 41 -3.92 4.79 17.02
CA PHE A 41 -3.30 3.99 18.08
C PHE A 41 -4.23 2.85 18.50
N PRO A 42 -4.22 1.73 17.76
CA PRO A 42 -4.99 0.54 18.14
C PRO A 42 -4.42 -0.04 19.44
N LEU A 43 -5.31 -0.53 20.31
CA LEU A 43 -4.91 -1.39 21.41
C LEU A 43 -4.65 -2.79 20.87
N ASP A 44 -3.51 -3.38 21.21
CA ASP A 44 -3.10 -4.71 20.74
C ASP A 44 -2.28 -5.41 21.84
N ALA A 45 -2.90 -6.41 22.46
CA ALA A 45 -2.28 -7.12 23.58
C ALA A 45 -1.08 -7.97 23.15
N VAL A 46 -1.11 -8.54 21.95
CA VAL A 46 0.00 -9.36 21.44
C VAL A 46 1.17 -8.48 21.02
N GLN A 47 0.89 -7.39 20.29
CA GLN A 47 1.95 -6.45 19.91
C GLN A 47 2.59 -5.82 21.15
N TYR A 48 1.80 -5.49 22.16
CA TYR A 48 2.32 -5.01 23.44
C TYR A 48 3.29 -6.03 24.07
N ALA A 49 2.91 -7.31 24.11
CA ALA A 49 3.76 -8.36 24.68
C ALA A 49 5.07 -8.53 23.88
N ILE A 50 5.02 -8.43 22.55
CA ILE A 50 6.21 -8.49 21.68
C ILE A 50 7.16 -7.32 22.00
N VAL A 51 6.65 -6.09 22.02
CA VAL A 51 7.44 -4.88 22.30
C VAL A 51 8.00 -4.88 23.71
N ALA A 52 7.22 -5.39 24.69
CA ALA A 52 7.66 -5.52 26.07
C ALA A 52 8.64 -6.71 26.28
N GLY A 53 8.90 -7.53 25.26
CA GLY A 53 9.75 -8.71 25.39
C GLY A 53 9.14 -9.83 26.25
N THR A 54 7.82 -9.82 26.44
CA THR A 54 7.09 -10.80 27.28
C THR A 54 6.29 -11.82 26.45
N PHE A 55 6.28 -11.67 25.12
CA PHE A 55 5.60 -12.62 24.25
C PHE A 55 6.32 -13.99 24.29
N ALA A 56 5.59 -15.00 24.73
CA ALA A 56 6.05 -16.38 24.74
C ALA A 56 5.32 -17.21 23.68
N LYS A 57 5.91 -18.34 23.29
CA LYS A 57 5.25 -19.32 22.42
C LYS A 57 3.87 -19.66 23.01
N PRO A 58 2.78 -19.47 22.26
CA PRO A 58 1.46 -19.80 22.76
C PRO A 58 1.26 -21.32 22.82
N GLU A 59 0.45 -21.74 23.79
CA GLU A 59 -0.07 -23.09 23.89
C GLU A 59 -1.59 -23.09 23.69
N GLY A 60 -2.15 -24.18 23.18
CA GLY A 60 -3.60 -24.34 23.05
C GLY A 60 -4.27 -24.22 24.42
N GLY A 61 -5.25 -23.33 24.55
CA GLY A 61 -5.91 -23.02 25.80
C GLY A 61 -5.24 -21.90 26.63
N ALA A 62 -4.05 -21.42 26.26
CA ALA A 62 -3.42 -20.28 26.95
C ALA A 62 -4.26 -19.01 26.80
N GLU A 63 -4.37 -18.24 27.88
CA GLU A 63 -5.18 -17.05 27.96
C GLU A 63 -4.33 -15.77 27.82
N ILE A 64 -4.89 -14.76 27.15
CA ILE A 64 -4.41 -13.38 27.17
C ILE A 64 -5.50 -12.47 27.72
N GLU A 65 -5.16 -11.63 28.66
CA GLU A 65 -6.07 -10.58 29.15
C GLU A 65 -6.12 -9.42 28.15
N PHE A 66 -7.32 -8.97 27.80
CA PHE A 66 -7.57 -7.84 26.94
C PHE A 66 -8.74 -6.99 27.46
N GLY A 67 -8.43 -5.93 28.17
CA GLY A 67 -9.41 -5.18 28.97
C GLY A 67 -10.00 -6.06 30.07
N GLU A 68 -11.34 -6.13 30.15
CA GLU A 68 -12.06 -6.99 31.09
C GLU A 68 -12.27 -8.41 30.57
N ALA A 69 -11.84 -8.71 29.36
CA ALA A 69 -12.10 -9.98 28.71
C ALA A 69 -10.82 -10.81 28.61
N LYS A 70 -10.97 -12.13 28.78
CA LYS A 70 -9.95 -13.10 28.46
C LYS A 70 -10.12 -13.61 27.04
N ARG A 71 -9.01 -13.80 26.33
CA ARG A 71 -8.93 -14.38 25.00
C ARG A 71 -8.07 -15.61 25.05
N ILE A 72 -8.43 -16.64 24.29
CA ILE A 72 -7.82 -17.97 24.37
C ILE A 72 -7.21 -18.31 23.01
N TRP A 73 -6.03 -18.90 23.04
CA TRP A 73 -5.41 -19.51 21.87
C TRP A 73 -6.09 -20.84 21.54
N GLU A 74 -6.68 -20.92 20.36
CA GLU A 74 -7.40 -22.08 19.86
C GLU A 74 -6.65 -22.74 18.70
N ARG A 75 -6.88 -24.03 18.49
CA ARG A 75 -6.32 -24.73 17.33
C ARG A 75 -6.88 -24.12 16.03
N LEU A 76 -5.99 -23.88 15.08
CA LEU A 76 -6.26 -23.37 13.76
C LEU A 76 -5.91 -24.41 12.71
N VAL A 77 -6.81 -24.66 11.74
CA VAL A 77 -6.58 -25.58 10.63
C VAL A 77 -7.03 -24.90 9.35
N ALA A 78 -6.22 -24.98 8.30
CA ALA A 78 -6.54 -24.46 6.98
C ALA A 78 -7.60 -25.32 6.29
N GLU A 79 -8.37 -24.69 5.41
CA GLU A 79 -9.28 -25.34 4.47
C GLU A 79 -8.51 -26.25 3.49
N GLU A 80 -9.21 -27.06 2.70
CA GLU A 80 -8.60 -27.95 1.71
C GLU A 80 -7.69 -27.20 0.71
N ASP A 81 -8.11 -26.00 0.30
CA ASP A 81 -7.34 -25.14 -0.62
C ASP A 81 -6.15 -24.40 0.02
N GLY A 82 -5.84 -24.71 1.28
CA GLY A 82 -4.76 -24.07 2.04
C GLY A 82 -5.10 -22.69 2.59
N SER A 83 -6.32 -22.19 2.39
CA SER A 83 -6.73 -20.91 2.94
C SER A 83 -7.20 -21.03 4.40
N ILE A 84 -7.01 -19.96 5.14
CA ILE A 84 -7.57 -19.74 6.47
C ILE A 84 -8.45 -18.51 6.37
N ARG A 85 -9.72 -18.61 6.72
CA ARG A 85 -10.62 -17.48 6.69
C ARG A 85 -10.21 -16.44 7.71
N GLY A 86 -10.16 -15.18 7.31
CA GLY A 86 -9.75 -14.07 8.18
C GLY A 86 -10.57 -13.98 9.47
N SER A 87 -11.83 -14.50 9.48
CA SER A 87 -12.66 -14.60 10.69
C SER A 87 -12.08 -15.53 11.77
N ALA A 88 -11.20 -16.47 11.40
CA ALA A 88 -10.60 -17.42 12.36
C ALA A 88 -9.69 -16.71 13.37
N PHE A 89 -9.06 -15.59 13.00
CA PHE A 89 -8.22 -14.76 13.88
C PHE A 89 -8.50 -13.27 13.73
N SER A 90 -9.73 -12.91 13.40
CA SER A 90 -10.17 -11.52 13.21
C SER A 90 -9.87 -10.65 14.45
N GLY A 91 -9.19 -9.51 14.22
CA GLY A 91 -8.72 -8.64 15.29
C GLY A 91 -7.74 -9.35 16.24
N GLY A 92 -6.92 -10.24 15.71
CA GLY A 92 -5.97 -11.03 16.48
C GLY A 92 -4.86 -11.62 15.62
N TYR A 93 -4.38 -12.79 15.98
CA TYR A 93 -3.17 -13.38 15.42
C TYR A 93 -3.31 -14.88 15.12
N ALA A 94 -2.57 -15.33 14.10
CA ALA A 94 -2.33 -16.74 13.82
C ALA A 94 -0.85 -17.05 14.07
N TYR A 95 -0.57 -18.14 14.79
CA TYR A 95 0.77 -18.60 15.15
C TYR A 95 1.03 -19.96 14.55
N PHE A 96 2.19 -20.12 13.93
CA PHE A 96 2.68 -21.38 13.38
C PHE A 96 4.10 -21.63 13.84
N GLU A 97 4.45 -22.90 13.98
CA GLU A 97 5.81 -23.33 14.23
C GLU A 97 6.30 -24.24 13.12
N VAL A 98 7.49 -23.98 12.61
CA VAL A 98 8.13 -24.76 11.56
C VAL A 98 9.49 -25.24 12.01
N GLU A 99 9.64 -26.57 12.09
CA GLU A 99 10.92 -27.20 12.42
C GLU A 99 11.81 -27.25 11.19
N ARG A 100 13.09 -26.85 11.33
CA ARG A 100 14.07 -26.95 10.24
C ARG A 100 15.26 -27.80 10.66
N PRO A 101 15.73 -28.74 9.78
CA PRO A 101 16.87 -29.61 10.08
C PRO A 101 18.21 -28.86 10.05
N GLN A 102 18.24 -27.67 9.47
CA GLN A 102 19.42 -26.81 9.36
C GLN A 102 18.99 -25.35 9.14
N ARG A 103 19.90 -24.42 9.38
CA ARG A 103 19.68 -23.00 9.10
C ARG A 103 19.67 -22.76 7.59
N GLU A 104 18.61 -22.09 7.07
CA GLU A 104 18.47 -21.80 5.66
C GLU A 104 17.70 -20.49 5.42
N ILE A 105 17.86 -19.90 4.23
CA ILE A 105 17.00 -18.80 3.76
C ILE A 105 15.82 -19.42 3.03
N ALA A 106 14.61 -19.00 3.40
CA ALA A 106 13.38 -19.30 2.70
C ALA A 106 12.72 -18.01 2.22
N ILE A 107 11.80 -18.11 1.27
CA ILE A 107 10.93 -17.01 0.85
C ILE A 107 9.58 -17.24 1.51
N LEU A 108 9.18 -16.30 2.37
CA LEU A 108 7.83 -16.24 2.92
C LEU A 108 6.91 -15.58 1.88
N GLU A 109 5.97 -16.35 1.36
CA GLU A 109 4.86 -15.88 0.53
C GLU A 109 3.59 -15.97 1.37
N ALA A 110 3.03 -14.81 1.74
CA ALA A 110 1.82 -14.75 2.57
C ALA A 110 0.87 -13.65 2.10
N THR A 111 -0.43 -13.88 2.25
CA THR A 111 -1.51 -12.98 1.84
C THR A 111 -2.58 -12.87 2.91
N GLY A 112 -3.34 -11.78 2.95
CA GLY A 112 -4.47 -11.61 3.87
C GLY A 112 -4.06 -11.32 5.32
N HIS A 113 -2.84 -10.84 5.56
CA HIS A 113 -2.31 -10.51 6.87
C HIS A 113 -1.82 -9.05 6.93
N GLY A 114 -2.00 -8.41 8.08
CA GLY A 114 -1.58 -7.02 8.27
C GLY A 114 -0.08 -6.87 8.53
N MET A 115 0.51 -7.83 9.22
CA MET A 115 1.94 -7.89 9.58
C MET A 115 2.32 -9.35 9.85
N ALA A 116 3.57 -9.71 9.61
CA ALA A 116 4.14 -10.98 10.02
C ALA A 116 5.34 -10.77 10.97
N TYR A 117 5.58 -11.74 11.84
CA TYR A 117 6.80 -11.83 12.65
C TYR A 117 7.40 -13.20 12.43
N VAL A 118 8.67 -13.26 12.09
CA VAL A 118 9.43 -14.51 11.98
C VAL A 118 10.52 -14.49 13.01
N ASN A 119 10.46 -15.40 13.97
CA ASN A 119 11.36 -15.44 15.13
C ASN A 119 11.43 -14.09 15.89
N GLY A 120 10.31 -13.34 15.94
CA GLY A 120 10.21 -12.02 16.59
C GLY A 120 10.53 -10.83 15.68
N GLU A 121 11.12 -11.05 14.51
CA GLU A 121 11.43 -9.97 13.57
C GLU A 121 10.19 -9.55 12.76
N PRO A 122 9.80 -8.26 12.77
CA PRO A 122 8.62 -7.77 12.07
C PRO A 122 8.86 -7.68 10.56
N LEU A 123 7.87 -8.11 9.79
CA LEU A 123 7.86 -8.10 8.34
C LEU A 123 6.57 -7.47 7.81
N ALA A 124 6.66 -6.84 6.64
CA ALA A 124 5.52 -6.22 5.97
C ALA A 124 4.41 -7.24 5.67
N GLY A 125 3.16 -6.79 5.80
CA GLY A 125 1.97 -7.58 5.46
C GLY A 125 1.49 -7.38 4.02
N ASP A 126 0.49 -8.19 3.67
CA ASP A 126 -0.35 -8.02 2.47
C ASP A 126 -1.82 -8.09 2.90
N PRO A 127 -2.35 -7.01 3.50
CA PRO A 127 -3.68 -7.01 4.12
C PRO A 127 -4.83 -7.21 3.13
N TYR A 128 -4.61 -6.95 1.85
CA TYR A 128 -5.62 -7.09 0.80
C TYR A 128 -5.47 -8.37 -0.04
N GLY A 129 -4.44 -9.17 0.21
CA GLY A 129 -4.23 -10.44 -0.49
C GLY A 129 -3.81 -10.32 -1.95
N TYR A 130 -3.04 -9.31 -2.29
CA TYR A 130 -2.56 -9.09 -3.67
C TYR A 130 -1.45 -10.05 -4.10
N GLY A 131 -0.80 -10.76 -3.16
CA GLY A 131 0.28 -11.69 -3.47
C GLY A 131 1.60 -11.02 -3.83
N TYR A 132 1.80 -9.77 -3.43
CA TYR A 132 3.02 -9.01 -3.76
C TYR A 132 4.21 -9.33 -2.86
N SER A 133 3.95 -9.86 -1.66
CA SER A 133 4.98 -10.11 -0.67
C SER A 133 5.77 -11.39 -0.98
N LYS A 134 7.07 -11.24 -1.25
CA LYS A 134 8.06 -12.32 -1.33
C LYS A 134 9.24 -11.95 -0.44
N LEU A 135 9.16 -12.33 0.82
CA LEU A 135 10.05 -11.85 1.86
C LEU A 135 11.11 -12.92 2.18
N PRO A 136 12.41 -12.62 2.02
CA PRO A 136 13.45 -13.54 2.45
C PRO A 136 13.48 -13.60 3.98
N VAL A 137 13.48 -14.80 4.53
CA VAL A 137 13.53 -15.08 5.97
C VAL A 137 14.66 -16.03 6.28
N ASP A 138 15.44 -15.74 7.32
CA ASP A 138 16.52 -16.59 7.78
C ASP A 138 15.99 -17.53 8.87
N LEU A 139 15.68 -18.75 8.48
CA LEU A 139 15.21 -19.81 9.38
C LEU A 139 16.40 -20.44 10.08
N LYS A 140 16.35 -20.52 11.40
CA LYS A 140 17.36 -21.20 12.20
C LYS A 140 17.14 -22.71 12.17
N GLU A 141 18.15 -23.48 12.52
CA GLU A 141 18.01 -24.89 12.87
C GLU A 141 17.09 -25.06 14.09
N GLY A 142 16.23 -26.07 14.06
CA GLY A 142 15.21 -26.28 15.07
C GLY A 142 13.92 -25.50 14.83
N PRO A 143 13.15 -25.18 15.89
CA PRO A 143 11.85 -24.56 15.79
C PRO A 143 11.94 -23.08 15.39
N ASN A 144 11.10 -22.67 14.43
CA ASN A 144 10.94 -21.28 13.99
C ASN A 144 9.49 -20.84 14.22
N ALA A 145 9.33 -19.73 14.89
CA ALA A 145 8.05 -19.12 15.19
C ALA A 145 7.62 -18.16 14.07
N LEU A 146 6.42 -18.35 13.53
CA LEU A 146 5.80 -17.46 12.55
C LEU A 146 4.47 -16.97 13.12
N LEU A 147 4.33 -15.66 13.27
CA LEU A 147 3.14 -15.03 13.83
C LEU A 147 2.59 -14.02 12.82
N PHE A 148 1.30 -14.06 12.54
CA PHE A 148 0.64 -13.21 11.57
C PHE A 148 -0.50 -12.42 12.21
N ALA A 149 -0.46 -11.11 12.14
CA ALA A 149 -1.59 -10.26 12.49
C ALA A 149 -2.70 -10.39 11.44
N SER A 150 -3.96 -10.34 11.87
CA SER A 150 -5.09 -10.41 10.95
C SER A 150 -5.07 -9.28 9.94
N GLY A 151 -5.42 -9.59 8.70
CA GLY A 151 -5.61 -8.65 7.61
C GLY A 151 -7.06 -8.69 7.10
N ARG A 152 -7.23 -8.36 5.82
CA ARG A 152 -8.50 -8.44 5.10
C ARG A 152 -8.47 -9.61 4.12
N GLY A 153 -9.55 -10.36 4.03
CA GLY A 153 -9.66 -11.51 3.14
C GLY A 153 -9.16 -12.81 3.74
N ASN A 154 -8.92 -13.78 2.88
CA ASN A 154 -8.45 -15.11 3.28
C ASN A 154 -6.94 -15.11 3.45
N PHE A 155 -6.49 -15.63 4.57
CA PHE A 155 -5.07 -15.79 4.84
C PHE A 155 -4.54 -17.05 4.16
N ARG A 156 -3.37 -16.94 3.57
CA ARG A 156 -2.53 -18.05 3.12
C ARG A 156 -1.09 -17.73 3.39
N ALA A 157 -0.30 -18.73 3.77
CA ALA A 157 1.14 -18.55 3.91
C ALA A 157 1.89 -19.85 3.58
N LYS A 158 3.02 -19.70 2.93
CA LYS A 158 3.95 -20.79 2.65
C LYS A 158 5.39 -20.30 2.68
N LEU A 159 6.29 -21.21 2.96
CA LEU A 159 7.73 -21.04 2.82
C LEU A 159 8.18 -21.77 1.57
N THR A 160 8.85 -21.08 0.65
CA THR A 160 9.38 -21.66 -0.59
C THR A 160 10.90 -21.51 -0.65
N PRO A 161 11.60 -22.40 -1.39
CA PRO A 161 13.02 -22.19 -1.63
C PRO A 161 13.21 -20.92 -2.47
N PRO A 162 14.26 -20.12 -2.22
CA PRO A 162 14.58 -19.01 -3.11
C PRO A 162 14.92 -19.54 -4.51
N PRO A 163 14.41 -18.91 -5.58
CA PRO A 163 14.70 -19.35 -6.95
C PRO A 163 16.17 -19.13 -7.36
N ALA A 164 16.85 -18.19 -6.69
CA ALA A 164 18.26 -17.87 -6.83
C ALA A 164 18.75 -17.09 -5.64
N SER A 165 20.07 -16.93 -5.50
CA SER A 165 20.69 -16.12 -4.43
C SER A 165 20.27 -14.64 -4.48
N ALA A 166 19.92 -14.15 -5.68
CA ALA A 166 19.24 -12.88 -5.88
C ALA A 166 18.25 -13.02 -7.05
N PHE A 167 17.08 -12.40 -6.93
CA PHE A 167 16.06 -12.47 -7.95
C PHE A 167 15.12 -11.25 -7.89
N PHE A 168 14.41 -11.00 -9.01
CA PHE A 168 13.41 -9.94 -9.05
C PHE A 168 12.04 -10.40 -8.58
N ASN A 169 11.43 -9.65 -7.69
CA ASN A 169 10.01 -9.78 -7.39
C ASN A 169 9.19 -8.90 -8.34
N LEU A 170 8.77 -9.46 -9.46
CA LEU A 170 7.97 -8.74 -10.45
C LEU A 170 6.51 -8.56 -10.04
N SER A 171 6.02 -9.33 -9.07
CA SER A 171 4.65 -9.17 -8.56
C SER A 171 4.45 -7.79 -7.90
N ASP A 172 5.53 -7.17 -7.42
CA ASP A 172 5.54 -5.85 -6.80
C ASP A 172 6.32 -4.82 -7.65
N ALA A 173 6.29 -4.94 -8.96
CA ALA A 173 6.93 -3.99 -9.85
C ALA A 173 6.08 -2.73 -10.06
N THR A 174 6.72 -1.57 -10.03
CA THR A 174 6.11 -0.29 -10.43
C THR A 174 6.53 0.04 -11.85
N LEU A 175 5.65 -0.27 -12.80
CA LEU A 175 5.93 -0.11 -14.23
C LEU A 175 5.08 1.01 -14.83
N PRO A 176 5.63 1.79 -15.79
CA PRO A 176 4.87 2.79 -16.53
C PRO A 176 3.90 2.13 -17.52
N ASP A 177 2.88 2.84 -17.90
CA ASP A 177 2.27 2.64 -19.21
C ASP A 177 3.04 3.49 -20.22
N LEU A 178 3.32 2.93 -21.38
CA LEU A 178 3.98 3.65 -22.46
C LEU A 178 2.93 4.41 -23.28
N LEU A 179 3.21 5.67 -23.57
CA LEU A 179 2.35 6.48 -24.40
C LEU A 179 2.73 6.27 -25.87
N GLU A 180 1.73 5.99 -26.71
CA GLU A 180 1.92 5.84 -28.15
C GLU A 180 2.52 7.10 -28.76
N GLY A 181 3.62 6.93 -29.51
CA GLY A 181 4.33 8.06 -30.14
C GLY A 181 5.22 8.88 -29.21
N ASP A 182 5.22 8.62 -27.89
CA ASP A 182 6.10 9.32 -26.94
C ASP A 182 7.46 8.60 -26.82
N SER A 183 8.53 9.37 -26.96
CA SER A 183 9.91 8.90 -26.76
C SER A 183 10.53 9.39 -25.44
N ALA A 184 9.73 10.03 -24.57
CA ALA A 184 10.22 10.52 -23.30
C ALA A 184 10.65 9.36 -22.38
N PRO A 185 11.74 9.50 -21.63
CA PRO A 185 12.17 8.47 -20.69
C PRO A 185 11.16 8.30 -19.56
N ASN A 186 10.90 7.04 -19.20
CA ASN A 186 10.02 6.66 -18.10
C ASN A 186 10.82 5.97 -16.99
N TRP A 187 10.30 6.02 -15.77
CA TRP A 187 10.84 5.28 -14.64
C TRP A 187 10.19 3.91 -14.52
N ALA A 188 10.98 2.89 -14.19
CA ALA A 188 10.49 1.58 -13.81
C ALA A 188 11.16 1.15 -12.51
N GLY A 189 10.38 0.70 -11.54
CA GLY A 189 10.86 0.18 -10.24
C GLY A 189 10.59 -1.32 -10.14
N VAL A 190 11.62 -2.09 -9.79
CA VAL A 190 11.51 -3.52 -9.50
C VAL A 190 12.22 -3.86 -8.20
N ILE A 191 11.65 -4.78 -7.43
CA ILE A 191 12.25 -5.21 -6.18
C ILE A 191 13.28 -6.31 -6.48
N LEU A 192 14.54 -6.05 -6.10
CA LEU A 192 15.58 -7.06 -6.09
C LEU A 192 15.64 -7.70 -4.70
N VAL A 193 15.37 -8.98 -4.63
CA VAL A 193 15.41 -9.78 -3.40
C VAL A 193 16.79 -10.41 -3.26
N ASN A 194 17.48 -10.12 -2.16
CA ASN A 194 18.69 -10.82 -1.76
C ASN A 194 18.29 -12.00 -0.85
N ALA A 195 18.46 -13.22 -1.34
CA ALA A 195 18.19 -14.44 -0.61
C ALA A 195 19.47 -15.08 -0.04
N THR A 196 20.44 -14.25 0.35
CA THR A 196 21.68 -14.66 1.03
C THR A 196 21.81 -14.02 2.40
N ARG A 197 22.79 -14.46 3.19
CA ARG A 197 23.11 -13.89 4.52
C ARG A 197 24.14 -12.77 4.45
N SER A 198 24.60 -12.42 3.27
CA SER A 198 25.60 -11.36 3.08
C SER A 198 25.08 -10.28 2.15
N PRO A 199 25.41 -9.01 2.38
CA PRO A 199 25.11 -7.96 1.43
C PRO A 199 25.69 -8.29 0.07
N LEU A 200 24.90 -8.08 -0.99
CA LEU A 200 25.37 -8.21 -2.37
C LEU A 200 25.76 -6.83 -2.88
N THR A 201 26.98 -6.68 -3.36
CA THR A 201 27.54 -5.42 -3.87
C THR A 201 27.96 -5.57 -5.33
N GLY A 202 28.06 -4.45 -6.04
CA GLY A 202 28.51 -4.45 -7.45
C GLY A 202 27.52 -5.11 -8.40
N LEU A 203 26.23 -5.14 -8.03
CA LEU A 203 25.19 -5.70 -8.88
C LEU A 203 24.89 -4.76 -10.05
N VAL A 204 24.78 -5.34 -11.24
CA VAL A 204 24.35 -4.63 -12.44
C VAL A 204 23.01 -5.19 -12.88
N VAL A 205 22.00 -4.33 -12.95
CA VAL A 205 20.69 -4.68 -13.52
C VAL A 205 20.65 -4.29 -14.98
N ARG A 206 20.49 -5.26 -15.84
CA ARG A 206 20.27 -5.04 -17.27
C ARG A 206 18.79 -5.01 -17.57
N THR A 207 18.33 -3.96 -18.22
CA THR A 207 16.94 -3.81 -18.65
C THR A 207 16.91 -3.68 -20.19
N GLN A 208 15.94 -4.34 -20.80
CA GLN A 208 15.72 -4.25 -22.24
C GLN A 208 14.23 -4.32 -22.54
N VAL A 209 13.77 -3.42 -23.41
CA VAL A 209 12.44 -3.52 -24.01
C VAL A 209 12.56 -4.29 -25.31
N GLU A 210 11.57 -5.11 -25.63
CA GLU A 210 11.51 -5.86 -26.88
C GLU A 210 11.71 -4.94 -28.08
N GLY A 211 12.69 -5.27 -28.92
CA GLY A 211 13.10 -4.42 -30.06
C GLY A 211 13.96 -3.19 -29.71
N GLY A 212 14.24 -2.98 -28.42
CA GLY A 212 15.04 -1.86 -27.93
C GLY A 212 16.48 -2.23 -27.55
N LYS A 213 17.30 -1.21 -27.24
CA LYS A 213 18.65 -1.41 -26.69
C LYS A 213 18.56 -1.84 -25.21
N ALA A 214 19.47 -2.75 -24.85
CA ALA A 214 19.73 -3.02 -23.45
C ALA A 214 20.39 -1.81 -22.75
N ALA A 215 20.08 -1.65 -21.49
CA ALA A 215 20.68 -0.64 -20.66
C ALA A 215 21.08 -1.22 -19.29
N ASP A 216 22.31 -0.99 -18.92
CA ASP A 216 22.90 -1.46 -17.67
C ASP A 216 22.88 -0.38 -16.61
N THR A 217 22.65 -0.79 -15.38
CA THR A 217 22.68 0.11 -14.25
C THR A 217 23.28 -0.56 -13.03
N GLU A 218 24.25 0.08 -12.43
CA GLU A 218 24.79 -0.30 -11.15
C GLU A 218 23.75 -0.07 -10.06
N THR A 219 23.62 -1.04 -9.16
CA THR A 219 22.75 -0.93 -8.00
C THR A 219 23.59 -0.60 -6.76
N PRO A 220 23.08 0.17 -5.81
CA PRO A 220 23.63 0.15 -4.46
C PRO A 220 23.55 -1.29 -3.90
N SER A 221 24.33 -1.58 -2.86
CA SER A 221 24.36 -2.92 -2.26
C SER A 221 22.96 -3.44 -1.87
N ALA A 222 22.62 -4.68 -2.22
CA ALA A 222 21.41 -5.35 -1.75
C ALA A 222 21.65 -5.86 -0.32
N ARG A 223 20.90 -5.31 0.65
CA ARG A 223 20.96 -5.70 2.07
C ARG A 223 20.47 -7.13 2.30
N THR A 224 20.88 -7.73 3.40
CA THR A 224 20.42 -9.06 3.82
C THR A 224 19.18 -8.95 4.71
N PRO A 225 18.43 -10.05 4.92
CA PRO A 225 17.40 -10.11 5.95
C PRO A 225 17.92 -9.77 7.37
N LEU A 226 19.21 -10.00 7.64
CA LEU A 226 19.86 -9.70 8.91
C LEU A 226 20.19 -8.21 9.12
N ASP A 227 20.34 -7.43 8.05
CA ASP A 227 20.60 -5.99 8.14
C ASP A 227 19.36 -5.19 8.59
N LEU A 228 18.21 -5.83 8.73
CA LEU A 228 16.98 -5.24 9.19
C LEU A 228 16.90 -5.05 10.72
N GLN A 229 17.85 -5.60 11.48
CA GLN A 229 17.91 -5.47 12.94
C GLN A 229 18.23 -4.04 13.44
N GLY A 230 18.46 -3.09 12.55
CA GLY A 230 18.82 -1.70 12.86
C GLY A 230 17.81 -0.65 12.36
N GLY A 231 16.52 -0.80 12.62
CA GLY A 231 15.56 0.32 12.60
C GLY A 231 15.04 0.82 11.23
N ASP A 232 15.50 0.28 10.10
CA ASP A 232 15.05 0.71 8.75
C ASP A 232 14.44 -0.46 7.97
N SER A 233 13.41 -1.09 8.55
CA SER A 233 12.76 -2.32 8.05
C SER A 233 12.02 -2.21 6.72
N ASN A 234 11.98 -1.04 6.08
CA ASN A 234 11.19 -0.79 4.86
C ASN A 234 11.99 -0.37 3.63
N ARG A 235 13.30 -0.47 3.65
CA ARG A 235 14.08 -0.32 2.42
C ARG A 235 14.33 -1.67 1.75
N SER A 236 13.26 -2.28 1.20
CA SER A 236 13.47 -3.09 0.00
C SER A 236 14.24 -2.18 -0.97
N LEU A 237 15.43 -2.57 -1.38
CA LEU A 237 16.16 -1.83 -2.39
C LEU A 237 15.33 -1.82 -3.66
N ARG A 238 14.58 -0.76 -3.84
CA ARG A 238 13.91 -0.48 -5.10
C ARG A 238 14.98 0.05 -6.02
N TYR A 239 15.17 -0.67 -7.09
CA TYR A 239 16.05 -0.24 -8.16
C TYR A 239 15.25 0.69 -9.07
N ASP A 240 15.76 1.91 -9.22
CA ASP A 240 15.11 2.99 -9.97
C ASP A 240 15.95 3.35 -11.18
N ARG A 241 15.38 3.30 -12.37
CA ARG A 241 16.02 3.81 -13.56
C ARG A 241 15.07 4.54 -14.50
N ARG A 242 15.61 5.62 -15.07
CA ARG A 242 15.07 6.28 -16.26
C ARG A 242 15.21 5.36 -17.47
N PHE A 243 14.10 5.03 -18.08
CA PHE A 243 14.04 4.23 -19.28
C PHE A 243 13.99 5.15 -20.50
N ASP A 244 14.98 5.08 -21.40
CA ASP A 244 14.98 5.80 -22.67
C ASP A 244 14.37 4.87 -23.75
N GLY A 245 13.15 5.17 -24.17
CA GLY A 245 12.35 4.35 -25.10
C GLY A 245 12.86 4.28 -26.53
N ARG A 246 14.10 4.70 -26.83
CA ARG A 246 14.64 4.64 -28.19
C ARG A 246 15.20 3.25 -28.53
N PRO A 247 14.76 2.61 -29.62
CA PRO A 247 15.31 1.33 -30.06
C PRO A 247 16.74 1.50 -30.57
N GLN A 248 17.70 0.80 -29.97
CA GLN A 248 19.02 0.63 -30.54
C GLN A 248 19.52 -0.80 -30.31
N ALA A 249 19.96 -1.44 -31.39
CA ALA A 249 20.40 -2.81 -31.39
C ALA A 249 21.90 -2.94 -31.03
N HIS A 250 22.20 -3.91 -30.13
CA HIS A 250 23.33 -4.83 -30.25
C HIS A 250 23.21 -5.92 -29.21
N ALA A 251 23.33 -7.17 -29.70
CA ALA A 251 23.26 -8.37 -28.90
C ALA A 251 24.66 -8.78 -28.43
N ASP A 252 24.77 -9.22 -27.18
CA ASP A 252 25.79 -10.17 -26.76
C ASP A 252 25.14 -11.23 -25.85
N PRO A 253 25.22 -12.52 -26.20
CA PRO A 253 24.47 -13.56 -25.50
C PRO A 253 25.27 -14.09 -24.32
N LEU A 254 24.90 -13.70 -23.12
CA LEU A 254 25.28 -14.48 -21.94
C LEU A 254 24.48 -15.78 -21.94
N ARG A 255 25.14 -16.87 -22.30
CA ARG A 255 24.60 -18.22 -22.31
C ARG A 255 24.31 -18.71 -20.88
N SER A 256 23.11 -18.47 -20.41
CA SER A 256 22.46 -19.34 -19.44
C SER A 256 21.08 -19.69 -19.98
N ASN A 257 20.70 -20.96 -19.95
CA ASN A 257 19.37 -21.46 -20.36
C ASN A 257 18.26 -21.07 -19.38
N ALA A 258 18.50 -20.14 -18.47
CA ALA A 258 17.49 -19.60 -17.57
C ALA A 258 16.66 -18.54 -18.33
N ARG A 259 15.36 -18.78 -18.39
CA ARG A 259 14.41 -17.80 -18.94
C ARG A 259 14.51 -16.53 -18.12
N LEU A 260 14.86 -15.42 -18.76
CA LEU A 260 14.93 -14.12 -18.10
C LEU A 260 13.53 -13.71 -17.64
N PRO A 261 13.40 -13.13 -16.46
CA PRO A 261 12.11 -12.63 -16.01
C PRO A 261 11.65 -11.47 -16.90
N GLU A 262 10.43 -11.59 -17.42
CA GLU A 262 9.82 -10.63 -18.32
C GLU A 262 8.63 -9.96 -17.66
N ALA A 263 8.50 -8.66 -17.84
CA ALA A 263 7.34 -7.90 -17.41
C ALA A 263 6.65 -7.26 -18.62
N GLN A 264 5.32 -7.30 -18.63
CA GLN A 264 4.53 -6.77 -19.73
C GLN A 264 4.26 -5.27 -19.52
N LEU A 265 4.64 -4.44 -20.48
CA LEU A 265 4.32 -3.02 -20.52
C LEU A 265 3.08 -2.78 -21.39
N ARG A 266 2.14 -2.02 -20.88
CA ARG A 266 0.96 -1.61 -21.64
C ARG A 266 1.32 -0.39 -22.49
N VAL A 267 0.86 -0.36 -23.74
CA VAL A 267 0.89 0.82 -24.60
C VAL A 267 -0.48 1.49 -24.56
N ARG A 268 -0.53 2.78 -24.36
CA ARG A 268 -1.75 3.58 -24.22
C ARG A 268 -1.77 4.71 -25.23
N GLY A 269 -2.93 4.92 -25.83
CA GLY A 269 -3.19 6.09 -26.65
C GLY A 269 -3.24 7.38 -25.79
N PRO A 270 -3.08 8.56 -26.40
CA PRO A 270 -2.93 9.83 -25.68
C PRO A 270 -4.12 10.20 -24.79
N ARG A 271 -5.33 9.69 -25.10
CA ARG A 271 -6.57 9.96 -24.36
C ARG A 271 -6.99 8.85 -23.41
N GLN A 272 -6.20 7.78 -23.30
CA GLN A 272 -6.50 6.69 -22.39
C GLN A 272 -5.92 6.93 -21.01
N THR A 273 -6.65 6.48 -19.98
CA THR A 273 -6.15 6.43 -18.61
C THR A 273 -4.88 5.59 -18.55
N ARG A 274 -3.84 6.12 -17.89
CA ARG A 274 -2.52 5.49 -17.86
C ARG A 274 -1.77 5.72 -16.55
N LYS A 275 -0.83 4.82 -16.27
CA LYS A 275 0.15 4.96 -15.18
C LYS A 275 1.29 5.87 -15.63
N VAL A 276 1.52 6.94 -14.87
CA VAL A 276 2.66 7.85 -15.04
C VAL A 276 3.61 7.64 -13.88
N THR A 277 4.80 7.14 -14.15
CA THR A 277 5.82 6.91 -13.13
C THR A 277 6.70 8.13 -12.92
N PHE A 278 7.19 8.27 -11.70
CA PHE A 278 8.13 9.34 -11.31
C PHE A 278 9.04 8.86 -10.19
N LEU A 279 10.17 9.53 -10.04
CA LEU A 279 11.08 9.31 -8.91
C LEU A 279 10.63 10.17 -7.74
N SER A 280 10.27 9.53 -6.64
CA SER A 280 9.84 10.21 -5.43
C SER A 280 10.98 10.98 -4.79
N GLN A 281 10.70 12.22 -4.38
CA GLN A 281 11.63 13.04 -3.60
C GLN A 281 11.59 12.71 -2.10
N ILE A 282 10.62 11.90 -1.66
CA ILE A 282 10.46 11.52 -0.26
C ILE A 282 11.49 10.46 0.13
N ASP A 283 11.68 9.44 -0.70
CA ASP A 283 12.52 8.28 -0.38
C ASP A 283 13.35 7.75 -1.56
N GLY A 284 13.33 8.43 -2.71
CA GLY A 284 14.04 7.99 -3.93
C GLY A 284 13.44 6.76 -4.60
N SER A 285 12.27 6.30 -4.21
CA SER A 285 11.61 5.15 -4.86
C SER A 285 10.88 5.57 -6.12
N VAL A 286 10.71 4.64 -7.08
CA VAL A 286 9.80 4.85 -8.20
C VAL A 286 8.37 4.69 -7.72
N GLN A 287 7.60 5.74 -7.88
CA GLN A 287 6.16 5.76 -7.61
C GLN A 287 5.40 6.00 -8.91
N TYR A 288 4.08 5.84 -8.88
CA TYR A 288 3.23 6.19 -10.00
C TYR A 288 1.94 6.85 -9.52
N TYR A 289 1.33 7.60 -10.38
CA TYR A 289 -0.09 7.97 -10.27
C TYR A 289 -0.81 7.56 -11.56
N ALA A 290 -2.11 7.38 -11.47
CA ALA A 290 -2.93 7.23 -12.65
C ALA A 290 -3.37 8.59 -13.17
N LEU A 291 -3.24 8.80 -14.47
CA LEU A 291 -3.69 10.00 -15.17
C LEU A 291 -4.86 9.64 -16.07
N ASN A 292 -6.02 10.27 -15.83
CA ASN A 292 -7.12 10.35 -16.78
C ASN A 292 -7.03 11.72 -17.46
N PRO A 293 -6.53 11.79 -18.71
CA PRO A 293 -6.22 13.06 -19.38
C PRO A 293 -7.47 13.80 -19.80
N ALA A 294 -7.34 15.11 -19.94
CA ALA A 294 -8.35 15.94 -20.60
C ALA A 294 -8.58 15.51 -22.06
N THR A 295 -9.72 15.86 -22.62
CA THR A 295 -10.07 15.46 -24.00
C THR A 295 -9.26 16.18 -25.09
N ASP A 296 -8.51 17.22 -24.73
CA ASP A 296 -7.57 17.93 -25.59
C ASP A 296 -6.31 18.34 -24.82
N ASP A 297 -5.26 18.77 -25.52
CA ASP A 297 -3.94 19.08 -24.97
C ASP A 297 -3.71 20.58 -24.69
N ALA A 298 -4.78 21.40 -24.66
CA ALA A 298 -4.63 22.82 -24.35
C ALA A 298 -3.99 23.00 -22.96
N PRO A 299 -2.99 23.88 -22.82
CA PRO A 299 -2.33 24.14 -21.54
C PRO A 299 -3.27 24.84 -20.55
N GLY A 300 -2.87 24.85 -19.28
CA GLY A 300 -3.64 25.53 -18.24
C GLY A 300 -4.97 24.85 -17.89
N LYS A 301 -5.09 23.55 -18.10
CA LYS A 301 -6.26 22.78 -17.64
C LYS A 301 -6.30 22.75 -16.11
N ALA A 302 -7.50 22.64 -15.56
CA ALA A 302 -7.67 22.34 -14.15
C ALA A 302 -7.06 20.97 -13.79
N LEU A 303 -6.72 20.78 -12.53
CA LEU A 303 -6.22 19.50 -12.00
C LEU A 303 -7.15 18.99 -10.90
N ILE A 304 -7.63 17.77 -11.07
CA ILE A 304 -8.45 17.08 -10.07
C ILE A 304 -7.59 15.99 -9.43
N LEU A 305 -7.33 16.09 -8.13
CA LEU A 305 -6.73 15.05 -7.33
C LEU A 305 -7.85 14.14 -6.83
N SER A 306 -7.84 12.86 -7.22
CA SER A 306 -8.86 11.89 -6.82
C SER A 306 -8.24 10.82 -5.92
N THR A 307 -8.65 10.81 -4.67
CA THR A 307 -8.22 9.84 -3.66
C THR A 307 -9.07 8.57 -3.74
N HIS A 308 -8.42 7.40 -3.80
CA HIS A 308 -9.11 6.13 -3.98
C HIS A 308 -9.68 5.55 -2.67
N GLY A 309 -10.67 4.68 -2.80
CA GLY A 309 -11.25 3.90 -1.70
C GLY A 309 -10.34 2.75 -1.25
N ALA A 310 -10.70 2.13 -0.12
CA ALA A 310 -10.00 0.94 0.37
C ALA A 310 -10.09 -0.20 -0.66
N SER A 311 -8.97 -0.90 -0.88
CA SER A 311 -8.84 -1.99 -1.86
C SER A 311 -9.00 -1.57 -3.34
N VAL A 312 -8.94 -0.27 -3.63
CA VAL A 312 -8.97 0.26 -5.01
C VAL A 312 -7.58 0.73 -5.39
N GLU A 313 -7.10 0.35 -6.57
CA GLU A 313 -5.85 0.88 -7.11
C GLU A 313 -6.07 2.25 -7.78
N ALA A 314 -5.01 3.05 -7.82
CA ALA A 314 -5.03 4.37 -8.46
C ALA A 314 -5.55 4.33 -9.90
N ILE A 315 -5.17 3.29 -10.67
CA ILE A 315 -5.62 3.16 -12.06
C ILE A 315 -7.13 2.94 -12.16
N GLY A 316 -7.71 2.11 -11.28
CA GLY A 316 -9.15 1.89 -11.22
C GLY A 316 -9.90 3.14 -10.76
N GLN A 317 -9.33 3.90 -9.82
CA GLN A 317 -9.91 5.18 -9.38
C GLN A 317 -9.96 6.19 -10.52
N ALA A 318 -8.87 6.38 -11.25
CA ALA A 318 -8.84 7.33 -12.35
C ALA A 318 -9.73 6.91 -13.53
N ASP A 319 -9.81 5.61 -13.81
CA ASP A 319 -10.58 5.06 -14.93
C ASP A 319 -12.11 5.09 -14.68
N ALA A 320 -12.52 5.24 -13.42
CA ALA A 320 -13.94 5.39 -13.05
C ALA A 320 -14.55 6.73 -13.49
N TYR A 321 -13.73 7.70 -13.89
CA TYR A 321 -14.20 9.02 -14.31
C TYR A 321 -14.18 9.19 -15.82
N SER A 322 -15.24 9.74 -16.39
CA SER A 322 -15.23 10.15 -17.79
C SER A 322 -14.23 11.30 -18.01
N PRO A 323 -13.46 11.30 -19.10
CA PRO A 323 -12.57 12.41 -19.44
C PRO A 323 -13.30 13.76 -19.51
N LYS A 324 -12.65 14.82 -19.10
CA LYS A 324 -13.20 16.18 -19.07
C LYS A 324 -12.48 17.07 -20.09
N PRO A 325 -13.17 17.99 -20.79
CA PRO A 325 -12.49 18.93 -21.69
C PRO A 325 -11.71 20.02 -20.94
N TRP A 326 -12.02 20.26 -19.67
CA TRP A 326 -11.51 21.37 -18.89
C TRP A 326 -10.51 20.95 -17.79
N ALA A 327 -10.33 19.65 -17.52
CA ALA A 327 -9.49 19.18 -16.43
C ALA A 327 -8.79 17.86 -16.75
N ASN A 328 -7.58 17.73 -16.24
CA ASN A 328 -6.93 16.44 -16.04
C ASN A 328 -7.28 15.89 -14.65
N LEU A 329 -7.43 14.58 -14.53
CA LEU A 329 -7.62 13.93 -13.24
C LEU A 329 -6.44 13.02 -12.95
N VAL A 330 -5.92 13.12 -11.72
CA VAL A 330 -4.84 12.27 -11.23
C VAL A 330 -5.25 11.55 -9.96
N ALA A 331 -4.92 10.28 -9.88
CA ALA A 331 -5.14 9.46 -8.70
C ALA A 331 -3.79 8.96 -8.16
N PRO A 332 -3.37 9.37 -6.95
CA PRO A 332 -2.18 8.86 -6.29
C PRO A 332 -2.40 7.43 -5.78
N THR A 333 -1.33 6.72 -5.42
CA THR A 333 -1.39 5.33 -4.98
C THR A 333 -1.61 5.17 -3.47
N ASN A 334 -1.63 6.26 -2.70
CA ASN A 334 -1.56 6.22 -1.24
C ASN A 334 -0.28 5.50 -0.76
N ARG A 335 0.82 5.76 -1.43
CA ARG A 335 2.14 5.14 -1.21
C ARG A 335 2.14 3.63 -1.38
N ARG A 336 1.60 3.15 -2.47
CA ARG A 336 1.44 1.76 -2.86
C ARG A 336 0.06 1.19 -2.57
N PRO A 337 -0.30 0.09 -3.23
CA PRO A 337 -1.66 -0.45 -3.14
C PRO A 337 -2.07 -0.87 -1.73
N TYR A 338 -1.15 -0.90 -0.79
CA TYR A 338 -1.43 -1.25 0.61
C TYR A 338 -1.71 -0.07 1.52
N GLY A 339 -1.52 1.15 1.04
CA GLY A 339 -1.83 2.34 1.83
C GLY A 339 -3.27 2.27 2.29
N PHE A 340 -3.46 2.43 3.59
CA PHE A 340 -4.76 2.56 4.18
C PHE A 340 -4.87 3.96 4.75
N ASP A 341 -5.94 4.69 4.33
CA ASP A 341 -6.11 6.06 4.72
C ASP A 341 -5.22 7.06 3.93
N TRP A 342 -5.57 8.32 3.98
CA TRP A 342 -4.90 9.42 3.29
C TRP A 342 -4.15 10.33 4.25
N GLU A 343 -3.93 9.87 5.45
CA GLU A 343 -3.10 10.49 6.47
C GLU A 343 -1.63 10.06 6.29
N ASP A 344 -0.74 10.64 7.05
CA ASP A 344 0.68 10.30 7.12
C ASP A 344 1.33 10.06 5.72
N TRP A 345 1.72 8.85 5.39
CA TRP A 345 2.35 8.52 4.11
C TRP A 345 1.43 8.78 2.91
N GLY A 346 0.15 8.48 3.04
CA GLY A 346 -0.85 8.74 2.00
C GLY A 346 -0.99 10.22 1.70
N ARG A 347 -0.94 11.08 2.71
CA ARG A 347 -0.90 12.53 2.56
C ARG A 347 0.32 12.99 1.78
N LYS A 348 1.51 12.49 2.16
CA LYS A 348 2.76 12.84 1.50
C LYS A 348 2.73 12.44 0.03
N ASP A 349 2.27 11.23 -0.26
CA ASP A 349 2.12 10.72 -1.63
C ASP A 349 1.14 11.59 -2.45
N ALA A 350 -0.02 11.92 -1.89
CA ALA A 350 -1.02 12.75 -2.56
C ALA A 350 -0.48 14.15 -2.91
N LEU A 351 0.24 14.80 -2.00
CA LEU A 351 0.83 16.12 -2.23
C LEU A 351 1.99 16.07 -3.23
N GLU A 352 2.83 15.04 -3.18
CA GLU A 352 3.91 14.85 -4.14
C GLU A 352 3.36 14.61 -5.56
N VAL A 353 2.32 13.78 -5.69
CA VAL A 353 1.63 13.56 -6.97
C VAL A 353 1.00 14.85 -7.48
N LEU A 354 0.33 15.62 -6.61
CA LEU A 354 -0.25 16.90 -6.98
C LEU A 354 0.79 17.86 -7.57
N GLU A 355 1.93 17.99 -6.90
CA GLU A 355 3.01 18.87 -7.35
C GLU A 355 3.63 18.38 -8.67
N HIS A 356 4.00 17.10 -8.75
CA HIS A 356 4.58 16.51 -9.95
C HIS A 356 3.63 16.60 -11.15
N ALA A 357 2.35 16.29 -10.97
CA ALA A 357 1.36 16.34 -12.03
C ALA A 357 1.08 17.79 -12.47
N SER A 358 1.00 18.75 -11.53
CA SER A 358 0.82 20.16 -11.84
C SER A 358 1.93 20.69 -12.75
N GLN A 359 3.18 20.34 -12.46
CA GLN A 359 4.33 20.72 -13.27
C GLN A 359 4.32 20.02 -14.63
N LYS A 360 4.16 18.69 -14.65
CA LYS A 360 4.21 17.87 -15.86
C LYS A 360 3.12 18.23 -16.87
N LEU A 361 1.91 18.55 -16.37
CA LEU A 361 0.73 18.85 -17.17
C LEU A 361 0.54 20.36 -17.39
N GLN A 362 1.42 21.20 -16.84
CA GLN A 362 1.28 22.66 -16.88
C GLN A 362 -0.11 23.12 -16.44
N ALA A 363 -0.60 22.55 -15.34
CA ALA A 363 -1.94 22.78 -14.85
C ALA A 363 -2.09 24.19 -14.27
N ASP A 364 -3.29 24.72 -14.36
CA ASP A 364 -3.66 25.97 -13.68
C ASP A 364 -3.86 25.73 -12.19
N ARG A 365 -2.90 26.15 -11.39
CA ARG A 365 -2.90 25.94 -9.91
C ARG A 365 -4.06 26.63 -9.21
N SER A 366 -4.65 27.66 -9.81
CA SER A 366 -5.85 28.31 -9.27
C SER A 366 -7.11 27.46 -9.43
N ARG A 367 -7.06 26.40 -10.25
CA ARG A 367 -8.14 25.46 -10.52
C ARG A 367 -7.76 24.04 -10.12
N THR A 368 -7.31 23.90 -8.88
CA THR A 368 -6.99 22.60 -8.29
C THR A 368 -8.14 22.13 -7.40
N TYR A 369 -8.57 20.89 -7.58
CA TYR A 369 -9.70 20.31 -6.88
C TYR A 369 -9.32 18.97 -6.24
N VAL A 370 -9.96 18.63 -5.12
CA VAL A 370 -9.80 17.30 -4.50
C VAL A 370 -11.15 16.59 -4.39
N THR A 371 -11.16 15.32 -4.73
CA THR A 371 -12.33 14.44 -4.61
C THR A 371 -11.91 13.03 -4.22
N GLY A 372 -12.86 12.19 -3.87
CA GLY A 372 -12.62 10.79 -3.56
C GLY A 372 -13.85 10.12 -3.01
N HIS A 373 -13.86 8.78 -3.01
CA HIS A 373 -14.99 7.99 -2.56
C HIS A 373 -14.60 7.08 -1.39
N SER A 374 -15.50 6.89 -0.42
CA SER A 374 -15.30 6.03 0.75
C SER A 374 -14.05 6.47 1.55
N MET A 375 -13.02 5.64 1.70
CA MET A 375 -11.73 6.04 2.26
C MET A 375 -11.16 7.27 1.54
N GLY A 376 -11.33 7.36 0.22
CA GLY A 376 -10.95 8.55 -0.54
C GLY A 376 -11.81 9.77 -0.24
N GLY A 377 -13.07 9.59 0.15
CA GLY A 377 -13.94 10.65 0.63
C GLY A 377 -13.44 11.26 1.95
N HIS A 378 -12.96 10.42 2.88
CA HIS A 378 -12.21 10.86 4.05
C HIS A 378 -10.94 11.60 3.63
N GLY A 379 -10.18 11.06 2.68
CA GLY A 379 -8.99 11.71 2.12
C GLY A 379 -9.27 13.08 1.52
N ALA A 380 -10.39 13.24 0.82
CA ALA A 380 -10.81 14.54 0.29
C ALA A 380 -11.15 15.55 1.40
N TRP A 381 -11.83 15.12 2.48
CA TRP A 381 -12.02 15.93 3.67
C TRP A 381 -10.68 16.31 4.30
N TYR A 382 -9.85 15.32 4.54
CA TYR A 382 -8.58 15.52 5.23
C TYR A 382 -7.64 16.45 4.49
N LEU A 383 -7.39 16.20 3.20
CA LEU A 383 -6.50 17.02 2.38
C LEU A 383 -7.06 18.43 2.18
N GLY A 384 -8.36 18.55 1.86
CA GLY A 384 -9.00 19.82 1.61
C GLY A 384 -9.03 20.73 2.85
N LEU A 385 -9.25 20.17 4.03
CA LEU A 385 -9.31 20.93 5.29
C LEU A 385 -7.94 21.18 5.91
N THR A 386 -6.97 20.30 5.69
CA THR A 386 -5.60 20.49 6.20
C THR A 386 -4.81 21.48 5.34
N PHE A 387 -5.06 21.50 4.03
CA PHE A 387 -4.39 22.37 3.05
C PHE A 387 -5.37 23.21 2.26
N PRO A 388 -6.13 24.09 2.92
CA PRO A 388 -7.22 24.84 2.28
C PRO A 388 -6.77 25.80 1.17
N ASP A 389 -5.50 26.18 1.16
CA ASP A 389 -4.86 27.03 0.16
C ASP A 389 -4.46 26.30 -1.13
N LEU A 390 -4.39 24.96 -1.11
CA LEU A 390 -4.07 24.17 -2.30
C LEU A 390 -5.27 23.85 -3.18
N PHE A 391 -6.49 23.90 -2.63
CA PHE A 391 -7.69 23.44 -3.33
C PHE A 391 -8.77 24.52 -3.39
N SER A 392 -9.20 24.88 -4.60
CA SER A 392 -10.30 25.81 -4.83
C SER A 392 -11.67 25.22 -4.48
N ALA A 393 -11.79 23.90 -4.55
CA ALA A 393 -12.96 23.15 -4.10
C ALA A 393 -12.61 21.74 -3.69
N MET A 394 -13.45 21.17 -2.81
CA MET A 394 -13.40 19.77 -2.42
C MET A 394 -14.75 19.09 -2.65
N ALA A 395 -14.72 17.81 -3.07
CA ALA A 395 -15.91 17.03 -3.37
C ALA A 395 -15.82 15.63 -2.73
N PRO A 396 -15.94 15.52 -1.40
CA PRO A 396 -15.94 14.22 -0.71
C PRO A 396 -17.21 13.43 -1.02
N SER A 397 -17.05 12.15 -1.38
CA SER A 397 -18.13 11.23 -1.64
C SER A 397 -18.12 10.07 -0.65
N ALA A 398 -19.23 9.86 0.07
CA ALA A 398 -19.42 8.77 1.04
C ALA A 398 -18.26 8.58 2.01
N GLY A 399 -17.59 9.67 2.40
CA GLY A 399 -16.45 9.68 3.29
C GLY A 399 -16.86 9.86 4.75
N TRP A 400 -16.12 9.21 5.66
CA TRP A 400 -16.23 9.50 7.09
C TRP A 400 -15.46 10.75 7.46
N VAL A 401 -15.82 11.35 8.59
CA VAL A 401 -15.19 12.59 9.05
C VAL A 401 -14.05 12.35 10.05
N SER A 402 -14.12 11.27 10.80
CA SER A 402 -13.04 10.86 11.69
C SER A 402 -13.13 9.39 12.05
N PHE A 403 -12.03 8.80 12.53
CA PHE A 403 -12.07 7.46 13.11
C PHE A 403 -12.72 7.43 14.50
N PHE A 404 -12.99 8.59 15.10
CA PHE A 404 -13.74 8.68 16.36
C PHE A 404 -15.25 8.55 16.14
N SER A 405 -15.77 8.98 14.99
CA SER A 405 -17.18 8.85 14.61
C SER A 405 -17.48 7.57 13.83
N TYR A 406 -16.49 7.12 13.05
CA TYR A 406 -16.57 5.93 12.22
C TYR A 406 -15.74 4.80 12.80
N ALA A 407 -16.22 3.55 12.67
CA ALA A 407 -15.55 2.32 13.12
C ALA A 407 -15.32 2.19 14.64
N GLY A 408 -16.06 2.92 15.45
CA GLY A 408 -16.07 2.76 16.91
C GLY A 408 -14.80 3.21 17.62
N GLY A 409 -14.03 4.12 17.01
CA GLY A 409 -12.89 4.75 17.67
C GLY A 409 -13.29 5.49 18.94
N GLN A 410 -12.44 5.47 19.95
CA GLN A 410 -12.64 6.23 21.16
C GLN A 410 -11.76 7.47 21.13
N ARG A 411 -12.33 8.64 21.46
CA ARG A 411 -11.51 9.82 21.77
C ARG A 411 -10.67 9.54 23.01
N ILE A 412 -9.40 9.87 22.92
CA ILE A 412 -8.53 9.90 24.09
C ILE A 412 -8.70 11.29 24.69
N GLU A 413 -9.35 11.35 25.84
CA GLU A 413 -9.51 12.62 26.56
C GLU A 413 -8.16 13.07 27.09
N PRO A 414 -7.71 14.30 26.78
CA PRO A 414 -6.45 14.83 27.29
C PRO A 414 -6.59 15.05 28.78
N SER A 415 -6.07 14.14 29.60
CA SER A 415 -6.11 14.23 31.05
C SER A 415 -4.77 14.64 31.63
N THR A 416 -3.71 13.95 31.32
CA THR A 416 -2.34 14.25 31.76
C THR A 416 -1.30 13.56 30.85
N GLY A 417 -0.13 14.19 30.69
CA GLY A 417 1.08 13.57 30.19
C GLY A 417 0.90 12.82 28.86
N ILE A 418 0.99 11.50 28.89
CA ILE A 418 0.98 10.66 27.70
C ILE A 418 -0.38 10.63 26.97
N ALA A 419 -1.49 10.79 27.72
CA ALA A 419 -2.83 10.84 27.11
C ALA A 419 -3.01 12.10 26.27
N ASP A 420 -2.46 13.25 26.69
CA ASP A 420 -2.45 14.48 25.91
C ASP A 420 -1.60 14.34 24.64
N LEU A 421 -0.46 13.64 24.72
CA LEU A 421 0.37 13.34 23.55
C LEU A 421 -0.41 12.51 22.52
N PHE A 422 -1.06 11.43 22.95
CA PHE A 422 -1.86 10.57 22.06
C PHE A 422 -3.08 11.29 21.49
N SER A 423 -3.76 12.12 22.31
CA SER A 423 -4.87 12.93 21.82
C SER A 423 -4.44 13.86 20.69
N ARG A 424 -3.31 14.55 20.86
CA ARG A 424 -2.76 15.43 19.81
C ARG A 424 -2.28 14.67 18.58
N ALA A 425 -1.65 13.52 18.74
CA ALA A 425 -1.21 12.68 17.64
C ALA A 425 -2.38 12.08 16.83
N ALA A 426 -3.57 11.94 17.46
CA ALA A 426 -4.79 11.49 16.79
C ALA A 426 -5.60 12.59 16.08
N ASN A 427 -5.28 13.88 16.34
CA ASN A 427 -5.99 15.02 15.74
C ASN A 427 -6.04 15.02 14.20
N PRO A 428 -5.01 14.56 13.46
CA PRO A 428 -5.09 14.48 11.99
C PRO A 428 -6.28 13.69 11.48
N SER A 429 -6.75 12.67 12.20
CA SER A 429 -7.94 11.90 11.83
C SER A 429 -9.27 12.61 12.05
N ASP A 430 -9.29 13.73 12.81
CA ASP A 430 -10.51 14.46 13.17
C ASP A 430 -10.74 15.66 12.26
N THR A 431 -11.24 15.41 11.07
CA THR A 431 -11.50 16.47 10.08
C THR A 431 -12.63 17.42 10.51
N LEU A 432 -13.53 16.98 11.42
CA LEU A 432 -14.57 17.85 11.96
C LEU A 432 -13.97 19.02 12.78
N GLY A 433 -12.87 18.77 13.49
CA GLY A 433 -12.12 19.80 14.18
C GLY A 433 -11.52 20.87 13.24
N LEU A 434 -11.32 20.53 11.98
CA LEU A 434 -10.75 21.40 10.94
C LEU A 434 -11.81 22.06 10.04
N VAL A 435 -13.09 21.80 10.23
CA VAL A 435 -14.16 22.21 9.30
C VAL A 435 -14.18 23.73 9.01
N ARG A 436 -13.75 24.55 9.96
CA ARG A 436 -13.66 26.02 9.77
C ARG A 436 -12.65 26.43 8.71
N ASN A 437 -11.66 25.60 8.40
CA ASN A 437 -10.69 25.87 7.35
C ASN A 437 -11.35 25.91 5.95
N SER A 438 -12.52 25.26 5.78
CA SER A 438 -13.29 25.32 4.54
C SER A 438 -14.03 26.64 4.30
N SER A 439 -13.92 27.64 5.19
CA SER A 439 -14.72 28.89 5.12
C SER A 439 -14.62 29.65 3.79
N LYS A 440 -13.53 29.50 3.06
CA LYS A 440 -13.29 30.12 1.75
C LYS A 440 -13.28 29.13 0.58
N GLN A 441 -13.60 27.85 0.84
CA GLN A 441 -13.59 26.81 -0.19
C GLN A 441 -15.02 26.46 -0.62
N ASN A 442 -15.19 26.08 -1.87
CA ASN A 442 -16.41 25.45 -2.33
C ASN A 442 -16.39 23.98 -1.91
N VAL A 443 -17.48 23.53 -1.29
CA VAL A 443 -17.62 22.13 -0.82
C VAL A 443 -18.84 21.51 -1.47
N TYR A 444 -18.67 20.37 -2.10
CA TYR A 444 -19.74 19.55 -2.65
C TYR A 444 -19.74 18.19 -2.00
N ILE A 445 -20.76 17.88 -1.21
CA ILE A 445 -20.86 16.60 -0.49
C ILE A 445 -21.82 15.67 -1.22
N LEU A 446 -21.33 14.49 -1.56
CA LEU A 446 -22.14 13.42 -2.14
C LEU A 446 -22.22 12.24 -1.20
N HIS A 447 -23.44 11.86 -0.76
CA HIS A 447 -23.60 10.74 0.17
C HIS A 447 -24.95 10.08 -0.02
N GLY A 448 -25.01 8.74 -0.02
CA GLY A 448 -26.24 7.99 -0.06
C GLY A 448 -26.96 7.98 1.29
N ASP A 449 -28.26 8.26 1.32
CA ASP A 449 -29.02 8.24 2.58
C ASP A 449 -29.10 6.84 3.22
N LYS A 450 -28.87 5.78 2.44
CA LYS A 450 -28.93 4.38 2.87
C LYS A 450 -27.57 3.69 2.82
N ASP A 451 -26.47 4.48 2.89
CA ASP A 451 -25.14 3.92 2.96
C ASP A 451 -25.01 3.14 4.28
N ASP A 452 -24.82 1.83 4.18
CA ASP A 452 -24.72 0.89 5.30
C ASP A 452 -23.26 0.69 5.78
N ASN A 453 -22.29 1.16 4.98
CA ASN A 453 -20.88 1.10 5.33
C ASN A 453 -20.39 2.39 6.00
N VAL A 454 -20.58 3.54 5.35
CA VAL A 454 -20.29 4.85 5.93
C VAL A 454 -21.62 5.59 6.15
N PRO A 455 -22.12 5.65 7.38
CA PRO A 455 -23.44 6.24 7.63
C PRO A 455 -23.51 7.71 7.20
N VAL A 456 -24.61 8.10 6.57
CA VAL A 456 -24.83 9.49 6.09
C VAL A 456 -24.72 10.56 7.19
N ARG A 457 -24.80 10.18 8.47
CA ARG A 457 -24.55 11.08 9.60
C ARG A 457 -23.16 11.70 9.57
N GLU A 458 -22.17 11.01 8.99
CA GLU A 458 -20.80 11.54 8.81
C GLU A 458 -20.84 12.81 7.95
N ALA A 459 -21.49 12.76 6.79
CA ALA A 459 -21.66 13.91 5.92
C ALA A 459 -22.50 15.03 6.57
N ARG A 460 -23.57 14.65 7.28
CA ARG A 460 -24.46 15.62 7.96
C ARG A 460 -23.75 16.35 9.09
N SER A 461 -22.85 15.70 9.84
CA SER A 461 -22.09 16.34 10.91
C SER A 461 -21.17 17.45 10.39
N MET A 462 -20.61 17.29 9.19
CA MET A 462 -19.79 18.31 8.54
C MET A 462 -20.60 19.55 8.15
N ASN A 463 -21.84 19.38 7.72
CA ASN A 463 -22.72 20.49 7.39
C ASN A 463 -23.07 21.35 8.62
N VAL A 464 -23.38 20.69 9.73
CA VAL A 464 -23.68 21.37 11.01
C VAL A 464 -22.44 22.08 11.59
N GLY A 465 -21.26 21.46 11.50
CA GLY A 465 -19.99 22.00 12.00
C GLY A 465 -19.51 23.25 11.23
N ALA A 466 -19.98 23.45 10.00
CA ALA A 466 -19.64 24.64 9.20
C ALA A 466 -20.30 25.96 9.68
N GLY A 467 -21.25 25.89 10.63
CA GLY A 467 -21.89 27.05 11.27
C GLY A 467 -23.00 27.71 10.45
N SER A 468 -23.87 28.47 11.13
CA SER A 468 -25.05 29.14 10.56
C SER A 468 -24.74 30.27 9.56
N ASP A 469 -23.49 30.60 9.31
CA ASP A 469 -23.08 31.68 8.38
C ASP A 469 -22.88 31.22 6.93
N ARG A 470 -23.06 29.93 6.65
CA ARG A 470 -23.05 29.41 5.28
C ARG A 470 -24.47 29.16 4.77
N GLN A 471 -24.82 29.80 3.69
CA GLN A 471 -25.92 29.36 2.84
C GLN A 471 -25.70 27.88 2.53
N ASP A 472 -26.74 27.08 2.70
CA ASP A 472 -26.77 25.61 2.61
C ASP A 472 -25.73 25.03 1.65
N VAL A 473 -24.77 24.27 2.21
CA VAL A 473 -23.88 23.45 1.39
C VAL A 473 -24.76 22.41 0.70
N PRO A 474 -24.82 22.38 -0.63
CA PRO A 474 -25.72 21.44 -1.30
C PRO A 474 -25.23 20.01 -1.05
N ILE A 475 -25.98 19.27 -0.24
CA ILE A 475 -25.83 17.83 -0.13
C ILE A 475 -26.61 17.24 -1.28
N SER A 476 -25.93 16.75 -2.30
CA SER A 476 -26.56 16.00 -3.38
C SER A 476 -26.99 14.64 -2.86
N ARG A 477 -28.29 14.42 -2.75
CA ARG A 477 -28.85 13.13 -2.32
C ARG A 477 -28.89 12.19 -3.51
N ALA A 478 -27.98 11.20 -3.55
CA ALA A 478 -28.14 10.09 -4.47
C ALA A 478 -29.32 9.23 -3.97
N ALA A 479 -30.42 9.30 -4.69
CA ALA A 479 -31.56 8.43 -4.45
C ALA A 479 -31.25 7.01 -4.93
N ARG A 480 -31.23 6.07 -3.98
CA ARG A 480 -31.34 4.61 -4.09
C ARG A 480 -30.12 3.77 -4.48
N SER A 481 -29.81 2.87 -3.55
CA SER A 481 -29.43 1.44 -3.66
C SER A 481 -28.36 1.04 -4.67
N GLY A 482 -27.27 0.57 -4.14
CA GLY A 482 -26.20 -0.15 -4.80
C GLY A 482 -24.90 0.63 -4.81
N PRO A 483 -23.76 -0.05 -4.91
CA PRO A 483 -22.48 0.62 -5.06
C PRO A 483 -22.57 1.55 -6.26
N LEU A 484 -22.19 2.81 -6.08
CA LEU A 484 -22.10 3.80 -7.15
C LEU A 484 -21.01 3.34 -8.14
N VAL A 485 -21.40 2.53 -9.11
CA VAL A 485 -20.59 2.13 -10.26
C VAL A 485 -20.97 3.06 -11.39
N GLY A 486 -20.05 3.91 -11.78
CA GLY A 486 -20.16 4.76 -12.96
C GLY A 486 -20.46 6.24 -12.66
N TRP A 487 -19.42 7.04 -12.69
CA TRP A 487 -19.44 8.50 -12.87
C TRP A 487 -18.89 8.90 -14.24
#